data_4e6cea3d21e687faeb35c09eaeb4ae33
#
_entry.id   4e6cea3d21e687faeb35c09eaeb4ae33
#
_cell.length_a   1.000
_cell.length_b   1.000
_cell.length_c   1.000
_cell.angle_alpha   90.00
_cell.angle_beta   90.00
_cell.angle_gamma   90.00
#
_symmetry.space_group_name_H-M   'P 1'
#
loop_
_entity.id
_entity.type
_entity.pdbx_description
1 polymer ?
#
loop_
_entity_poly.entity_id
_entity_poly.type
_entity_poly.pdbx_seq_one_letter_code
_entity_poly.pdbx_strand_id
1 'polypeptide(L)'
;MREDLLFTPPDFSEEKFISAPDVKITEVTKDGVSPRGFYLTSHMPTYYKVDGFWQIPVRSSQDCLAVVEDGKVVVREFRNLKKGDRVILASKTDASEGVLKYPQGFSADVLAHGGDFVEASNTSNYKLLYELLKDERAKGGKITWVLGPAVVFDYDTRNGLARLAENGYIQYLLGGNAMATHDLEGGYLNTALGQDIYTQVSDPLGHYNHLDTLNAIRKVGSIDEFIKRGNVRDGFVKTLKRLKVPITLAGSIRDDGPLPEVTGNVYESLDNVKKVTDDSNLIICLATTLHSASTAETASSYRIDEKGNVVPVFIFTVDVTENAVRKVSASREGIGVRTLITNVQDFVVNLEKNLVPDSYLSFDERQARGIEEANLTEKNDPNQE
;
A
#
# COMPACT_ATOMS: atom_id res chain seq x y z
N MET A 1 18.48 2.70 -4.49
CA MET A 1 18.27 2.48 -3.03
C MET A 1 19.58 2.77 -2.35
N ARG A 2 19.56 3.42 -1.22
CA ARG A 2 20.76 3.70 -0.40
C ARG A 2 21.40 2.38 0.03
N GLU A 3 22.73 2.30 0.01
CA GLU A 3 23.47 1.07 0.38
C GLU A 3 23.23 0.66 1.84
N ASP A 4 23.02 1.65 2.72
CA ASP A 4 22.73 1.46 4.14
C ASP A 4 21.33 0.86 4.44
N LEU A 5 20.47 0.76 3.44
CA LEU A 5 19.18 0.08 3.55
C LEU A 5 19.20 -1.37 3.06
N LEU A 6 20.31 -1.83 2.52
CA LEU A 6 20.44 -3.21 2.05
C LEU A 6 20.58 -4.17 3.23
N PHE A 7 20.06 -5.37 3.05
CA PHE A 7 20.17 -6.46 4.01
C PHE A 7 21.51 -7.19 3.87
N THR A 8 22.19 -7.41 4.99
CA THR A 8 23.40 -8.21 5.02
C THR A 8 23.02 -9.65 5.44
N PRO A 9 23.16 -10.65 4.56
CA PRO A 9 22.81 -12.03 4.88
C PRO A 9 23.79 -12.62 5.90
N PRO A 10 23.40 -13.71 6.62
CA PRO A 10 24.32 -14.46 7.47
C PRO A 10 25.46 -15.07 6.63
N ASP A 11 26.61 -15.23 7.26
CA ASP A 11 27.71 -16.01 6.66
C ASP A 11 27.44 -17.50 6.86
N PHE A 12 26.84 -18.14 5.89
CA PHE A 12 26.54 -19.57 5.91
C PHE A 12 27.77 -20.49 5.83
N SER A 13 28.99 -19.96 5.72
CA SER A 13 30.26 -20.75 5.84
C SER A 13 30.65 -21.06 7.28
N GLU A 14 29.99 -20.44 8.27
CA GLU A 14 30.21 -20.77 9.67
C GLU A 14 29.81 -22.23 9.99
N GLU A 15 30.61 -22.92 10.81
CA GLU A 15 30.41 -24.33 11.14
C GLU A 15 29.04 -24.66 11.71
N LYS A 16 28.45 -23.75 12.51
CA LYS A 16 27.09 -23.90 13.06
C LYS A 16 26.01 -23.99 11.99
N PHE A 17 26.21 -23.35 10.83
CA PHE A 17 25.24 -23.39 9.73
C PHE A 17 25.51 -24.56 8.77
N ILE A 18 26.81 -24.91 8.58
CA ILE A 18 27.20 -26.09 7.78
C ILE A 18 26.65 -27.36 8.44
N SER A 19 26.85 -27.50 9.76
CA SER A 19 26.46 -28.69 10.55
C SER A 19 24.95 -28.72 10.90
N ALA A 20 24.22 -27.65 10.73
CA ALA A 20 22.78 -27.60 11.00
C ALA A 20 22.05 -28.65 10.16
N PRO A 21 21.01 -29.32 10.70
CA PRO A 21 20.19 -30.25 9.94
C PRO A 21 19.31 -29.54 8.91
N ASP A 22 18.82 -30.29 7.93
CA ASP A 22 17.71 -29.84 7.11
C ASP A 22 16.43 -29.74 7.93
N VAL A 23 15.47 -28.91 7.49
CA VAL A 23 14.17 -28.77 8.11
C VAL A 23 13.40 -30.09 8.11
N LYS A 24 12.65 -30.35 9.16
CA LYS A 24 11.66 -31.42 9.18
C LYS A 24 10.42 -31.02 8.37
N ILE A 25 9.90 -31.96 7.60
CA ILE A 25 8.75 -31.70 6.71
C ILE A 25 7.68 -32.74 7.01
N THR A 26 6.40 -32.31 6.97
CA THR A 26 5.24 -33.19 7.06
C THR A 26 4.19 -32.76 6.02
N GLU A 27 3.55 -33.75 5.41
CA GLU A 27 2.50 -33.47 4.43
C GLU A 27 1.17 -33.12 5.10
N VAL A 28 0.46 -32.17 4.48
CA VAL A 28 -0.91 -31.79 4.84
C VAL A 28 -1.86 -32.94 4.48
N THR A 29 -2.67 -33.38 5.42
CA THR A 29 -3.59 -34.49 5.24
C THR A 29 -4.99 -34.08 4.78
N LYS A 30 -5.35 -32.80 4.99
CA LYS A 30 -6.66 -32.23 4.65
C LYS A 30 -6.50 -30.75 4.30
N ASP A 31 -7.20 -30.29 3.27
CA ASP A 31 -7.22 -28.88 2.85
C ASP A 31 -7.52 -27.95 4.03
N GLY A 32 -6.73 -26.87 4.15
CA GLY A 32 -6.88 -25.85 5.18
C GLY A 32 -6.50 -26.28 6.60
N VAL A 33 -5.89 -27.47 6.80
CA VAL A 33 -5.52 -27.99 8.11
C VAL A 33 -4.01 -28.21 8.19
N SER A 34 -3.35 -27.43 9.03
CA SER A 34 -1.90 -27.53 9.26
C SER A 34 -1.55 -28.79 10.09
N PRO A 35 -0.39 -29.43 9.82
CA PRO A 35 0.14 -30.48 10.66
C PRO A 35 0.56 -29.93 12.04
N ARG A 36 0.56 -30.78 13.06
CA ARG A 36 0.99 -30.38 14.40
C ARG A 36 2.50 -30.09 14.42
N GLY A 37 2.91 -29.02 15.10
CA GLY A 37 4.31 -28.61 15.20
C GLY A 37 4.83 -27.81 13.99
N PHE A 38 3.93 -27.32 13.13
CA PHE A 38 4.30 -26.43 12.02
C PHE A 38 5.04 -25.19 12.52
N TYR A 39 5.93 -24.66 11.68
CA TYR A 39 6.57 -23.38 11.91
C TYR A 39 5.65 -22.22 11.48
N LEU A 40 5.41 -21.30 12.41
CA LEU A 40 4.62 -20.07 12.13
C LEU A 40 5.54 -18.97 11.61
N THR A 41 5.26 -18.49 10.40
CA THR A 41 6.05 -17.42 9.78
C THR A 41 5.78 -16.05 10.41
N SER A 42 6.73 -15.15 10.27
CA SER A 42 6.64 -13.76 10.69
C SER A 42 7.19 -12.83 9.59
N HIS A 43 7.17 -11.52 9.82
CA HIS A 43 7.80 -10.55 8.91
C HIS A 43 9.34 -10.57 8.97
N MET A 44 9.92 -11.20 9.99
CA MET A 44 11.38 -11.29 10.12
C MET A 44 11.98 -12.16 9.02
N PRO A 45 13.08 -11.75 8.37
CA PRO A 45 13.80 -12.59 7.44
C PRO A 45 14.15 -13.93 8.08
N THR A 46 13.69 -15.02 7.47
CA THR A 46 13.86 -16.37 8.00
C THR A 46 14.40 -17.25 6.89
N TYR A 47 15.52 -17.92 7.18
CA TYR A 47 16.16 -18.88 6.31
C TYR A 47 15.79 -20.29 6.72
N TYR A 48 15.68 -21.16 5.74
CA TYR A 48 15.35 -22.56 5.89
C TYR A 48 16.39 -23.42 5.17
N LYS A 49 16.89 -24.46 5.82
CA LYS A 49 17.85 -25.39 5.22
C LYS A 49 17.07 -26.54 4.57
N VAL A 50 17.07 -26.60 3.25
CA VAL A 50 16.39 -27.63 2.45
C VAL A 50 17.40 -28.22 1.48
N ASP A 51 17.49 -29.55 1.46
CA ASP A 51 18.43 -30.30 0.62
C ASP A 51 19.90 -29.82 0.77
N GLY A 52 20.28 -29.51 2.00
CA GLY A 52 21.63 -29.03 2.36
C GLY A 52 21.89 -27.53 2.13
N PHE A 53 20.96 -26.79 1.56
CA PHE A 53 21.14 -25.38 1.21
C PHE A 53 20.23 -24.46 2.02
N TRP A 54 20.80 -23.36 2.54
CA TRP A 54 20.06 -22.30 3.18
C TRP A 54 19.37 -21.42 2.12
N GLN A 55 18.08 -21.23 2.26
CA GLN A 55 17.30 -20.40 1.36
C GLN A 55 16.31 -19.54 2.13
N ILE A 56 16.01 -18.37 1.58
CA ILE A 56 14.99 -17.46 2.10
C ILE A 56 13.83 -17.39 1.09
N PRO A 57 12.55 -17.40 1.53
CA PRO A 57 11.43 -17.22 0.65
C PRO A 57 11.51 -15.88 -0.10
N VAL A 58 11.06 -15.83 -1.34
CA VAL A 58 11.02 -14.58 -2.13
C VAL A 58 10.16 -13.52 -1.45
N ARG A 59 9.14 -13.93 -0.74
CA ARG A 59 8.23 -13.09 0.05
C ARG A 59 7.93 -13.78 1.37
N SER A 60 7.69 -12.98 2.41
CA SER A 60 7.22 -13.45 3.71
C SER A 60 5.94 -12.72 4.09
N SER A 61 5.12 -13.36 4.90
CA SER A 61 3.93 -12.77 5.53
C SER A 61 3.84 -13.32 6.94
N GLN A 62 3.20 -12.55 7.83
CA GLN A 62 2.96 -12.98 9.20
C GLN A 62 1.85 -14.03 9.24
N ASP A 63 1.89 -14.89 10.26
CA ASP A 63 0.86 -15.88 10.59
C ASP A 63 0.51 -16.84 9.44
N CYS A 64 1.53 -17.22 8.67
CA CYS A 64 1.44 -18.17 7.58
C CYS A 64 2.30 -19.41 7.87
N LEU A 65 2.36 -20.32 6.91
CA LEU A 65 3.18 -21.52 6.98
C LEU A 65 4.29 -21.48 5.93
N ALA A 66 5.45 -22.03 6.30
CA ALA A 66 6.51 -22.30 5.35
C ALA A 66 6.28 -23.68 4.71
N VAL A 67 6.18 -23.71 3.38
CA VAL A 67 5.89 -24.91 2.58
C VAL A 67 7.04 -25.11 1.59
N VAL A 68 7.46 -26.36 1.40
CA VAL A 68 8.48 -26.71 0.39
C VAL A 68 7.76 -27.16 -0.89
N GLU A 69 7.94 -26.40 -1.97
CA GLU A 69 7.36 -26.62 -3.28
C GLU A 69 8.49 -26.57 -4.33
N ASP A 70 8.66 -27.65 -5.08
CA ASP A 70 9.74 -27.78 -6.08
C ASP A 70 11.14 -27.45 -5.55
N GLY A 71 11.45 -27.87 -4.33
CA GLY A 71 12.74 -27.63 -3.66
C GLY A 71 12.93 -26.20 -3.15
N LYS A 72 11.93 -25.32 -3.27
CA LYS A 72 11.94 -23.94 -2.77
C LYS A 72 10.99 -23.77 -1.61
N VAL A 73 11.33 -22.85 -0.71
CA VAL A 73 10.43 -22.47 0.38
C VAL A 73 9.53 -21.33 -0.06
N VAL A 74 8.23 -21.55 0.07
CA VAL A 74 7.18 -20.54 -0.17
C VAL A 74 6.36 -20.34 1.10
N VAL A 75 5.77 -19.17 1.26
CA VAL A 75 4.90 -18.84 2.39
C VAL A 75 3.44 -18.94 1.94
N ARG A 76 2.64 -19.69 2.70
CA ARG A 76 1.25 -19.99 2.38
C ARG A 76 0.34 -19.78 3.58
N GLU A 77 -0.78 -19.09 3.37
CA GLU A 77 -1.82 -18.92 4.38
C GLU A 77 -2.53 -20.24 4.70
N PHE A 78 -2.98 -20.42 5.95
CA PHE A 78 -3.66 -21.64 6.40
C PHE A 78 -4.83 -22.04 5.49
N ARG A 79 -5.69 -21.08 5.14
CA ARG A 79 -6.85 -21.31 4.29
C ARG A 79 -6.51 -21.81 2.88
N ASN A 80 -5.30 -21.56 2.42
CA ASN A 80 -4.81 -21.93 1.09
C ASN A 80 -4.02 -23.24 1.06
N LEU A 81 -3.82 -23.89 2.22
CA LEU A 81 -3.17 -25.19 2.29
C LEU A 81 -3.98 -26.24 1.53
N LYS A 82 -3.28 -27.10 0.81
CA LYS A 82 -3.85 -28.26 0.10
C LYS A 82 -3.29 -29.55 0.64
N LYS A 83 -4.11 -30.59 0.58
CA LYS A 83 -3.65 -31.96 0.88
C LYS A 83 -2.44 -32.30 0.02
N GLY A 84 -1.37 -32.78 0.66
CA GLY A 84 -0.10 -33.08 0.02
C GLY A 84 0.93 -31.95 0.10
N ASP A 85 0.56 -30.73 0.53
CA ASP A 85 1.52 -29.66 0.78
C ASP A 85 2.56 -30.10 1.82
N ARG A 86 3.82 -29.80 1.57
CA ARG A 86 4.96 -30.19 2.42
C ARG A 86 5.29 -29.05 3.37
N VAL A 87 4.74 -29.10 4.58
CA VAL A 87 4.87 -28.05 5.60
C VAL A 87 6.10 -28.27 6.46
N ILE A 88 6.87 -27.21 6.70
CA ILE A 88 8.03 -27.19 7.58
C ILE A 88 7.60 -27.21 9.04
N LEU A 89 8.24 -28.10 9.83
CA LEU A 89 8.04 -28.21 11.26
C LEU A 89 9.29 -27.66 11.97
N ALA A 90 9.11 -26.74 12.89
CA ALA A 90 10.16 -26.27 13.79
C ALA A 90 9.57 -25.60 15.02
N SER A 91 10.30 -25.66 16.13
CA SER A 91 10.05 -24.95 17.38
C SER A 91 11.11 -23.93 17.72
N LYS A 92 12.27 -24.02 17.06
CA LYS A 92 13.43 -23.14 17.27
C LYS A 92 13.80 -22.43 15.97
N THR A 93 14.42 -21.27 16.14
CA THR A 93 14.81 -20.37 15.04
C THR A 93 16.28 -19.97 15.07
N ASP A 94 17.11 -20.80 15.74
CA ASP A 94 18.52 -20.60 15.97
C ASP A 94 19.43 -21.47 15.06
N ALA A 95 18.89 -21.99 13.97
CA ALA A 95 19.46 -22.94 13.03
C ALA A 95 19.45 -24.40 13.51
N SER A 96 19.26 -24.71 14.79
CA SER A 96 19.35 -26.08 15.33
C SER A 96 18.29 -27.05 14.78
N GLU A 97 17.22 -26.55 14.18
CA GLU A 97 16.17 -27.33 13.51
C GLU A 97 16.06 -26.99 12.00
N GLY A 98 17.13 -26.41 11.41
CA GLY A 98 17.14 -26.01 10.00
C GLY A 98 16.37 -24.72 9.71
N VAL A 99 15.95 -23.99 10.73
CA VAL A 99 15.26 -22.69 10.63
C VAL A 99 16.07 -21.62 11.33
N LEU A 100 16.40 -20.52 10.62
CA LEU A 100 17.14 -19.38 11.16
C LEU A 100 16.36 -18.09 10.95
N LYS A 101 15.84 -17.49 12.02
CA LYS A 101 15.28 -16.13 12.01
C LYS A 101 16.41 -15.12 12.17
N TYR A 102 16.58 -14.22 11.18
CA TYR A 102 17.76 -13.35 11.10
C TYR A 102 17.41 -11.88 10.82
N PRO A 103 16.85 -11.15 11.80
CA PRO A 103 16.55 -9.73 11.63
C PRO A 103 17.80 -8.84 11.61
N GLN A 104 18.93 -9.32 12.15
CA GLN A 104 20.19 -8.56 12.30
C GLN A 104 20.81 -8.13 10.97
N GLY A 105 20.37 -8.70 9.86
CA GLY A 105 20.81 -8.29 8.53
C GLY A 105 20.29 -6.91 8.11
N PHE A 106 19.22 -6.43 8.71
CA PHE A 106 18.73 -5.08 8.47
C PHE A 106 19.48 -4.05 9.31
N SER A 107 19.72 -2.88 8.73
CA SER A 107 20.26 -1.73 9.47
C SER A 107 19.23 -1.18 10.46
N ALA A 108 19.70 -0.37 11.41
CA ALA A 108 18.86 0.34 12.36
C ALA A 108 17.81 1.23 11.66
N ASP A 109 18.14 1.78 10.47
CA ASP A 109 17.24 2.60 9.68
C ASP A 109 16.07 1.81 9.04
N VAL A 110 16.17 0.51 8.90
CA VAL A 110 15.08 -0.36 8.44
C VAL A 110 14.20 -0.79 9.60
N LEU A 111 14.81 -1.09 10.75
CA LEU A 111 14.09 -1.47 11.95
C LEU A 111 13.45 -0.22 12.58
N ALA A 112 12.13 -0.26 12.79
CA ALA A 112 11.46 0.82 13.50
C ALA A 112 11.91 0.82 14.97
N HIS A 113 12.39 1.95 15.44
CA HIS A 113 12.60 2.15 16.86
C HIS A 113 11.24 2.47 17.49
N GLY A 114 10.83 1.70 18.49
CA GLY A 114 9.54 1.82 19.18
C GLY A 114 9.37 3.10 20.01
N GLY A 115 9.84 4.22 19.51
CA GLY A 115 9.85 5.52 20.14
C GLY A 115 9.86 6.70 19.18
N ASP A 116 9.66 6.48 17.87
CA ASP A 116 9.49 7.56 16.90
C ASP A 116 8.14 8.25 17.13
N PHE A 117 8.05 8.98 18.25
CA PHE A 117 6.90 9.78 18.62
C PHE A 117 7.00 11.16 17.98
N VAL A 118 6.00 11.45 17.40
CA VAL A 118 5.24 12.59 17.06
C VAL A 118 5.62 13.87 17.80
N GLU A 119 6.66 14.47 17.31
CA GLU A 119 6.69 15.92 17.34
C GLU A 119 6.49 16.43 15.92
N ALA A 120 5.78 17.51 15.77
CA ALA A 120 5.14 18.01 14.55
C ALA A 120 6.02 18.25 13.33
N SER A 121 7.26 17.80 13.31
CA SER A 121 8.15 17.88 12.15
C SER A 121 9.07 16.66 12.07
N ASN A 122 8.51 15.51 11.73
CA ASN A 122 9.32 14.34 11.36
C ASN A 122 10.01 14.55 10.01
N THR A 123 10.86 15.56 9.94
CA THR A 123 11.63 15.90 8.73
C THR A 123 12.45 14.73 8.23
N SER A 124 12.95 13.86 9.12
CA SER A 124 13.68 12.65 8.73
C SER A 124 12.80 11.64 7.98
N ASN A 125 11.57 11.38 8.47
CA ASN A 125 10.63 10.47 7.81
C ASN A 125 10.15 11.02 6.47
N TYR A 126 9.87 12.31 6.36
CA TYR A 126 9.54 12.95 5.07
C TYR A 126 10.71 12.89 4.10
N LYS A 127 11.93 13.17 4.57
CA LYS A 127 13.14 13.08 3.71
C LYS A 127 13.31 11.69 3.14
N LEU A 128 13.25 10.67 3.99
CA LEU A 128 13.33 9.27 3.56
C LEU A 128 12.20 8.93 2.56
N LEU A 129 10.96 9.36 2.83
CA LEU A 129 9.82 9.14 1.95
C LEU A 129 10.03 9.76 0.57
N TYR A 130 10.48 11.01 0.50
CA TYR A 130 10.75 11.67 -0.77
C TYR A 130 11.86 10.97 -1.56
N GLU A 131 12.92 10.54 -0.89
CA GLU A 131 14.02 9.78 -1.50
C GLU A 131 13.53 8.46 -2.07
N LEU A 132 12.76 7.68 -1.30
CA LEU A 132 12.18 6.41 -1.73
C LEU A 132 11.20 6.59 -2.89
N LEU A 133 10.30 7.56 -2.82
CA LEU A 133 9.33 7.84 -3.89
C LEU A 133 10.03 8.20 -5.21
N LYS A 134 11.03 9.09 -5.15
CA LYS A 134 11.82 9.47 -6.34
C LYS A 134 12.62 8.30 -6.90
N ASP A 135 13.22 7.49 -6.04
CA ASP A 135 14.02 6.33 -6.42
C ASP A 135 13.14 5.24 -7.07
N GLU A 136 12.01 4.89 -6.43
CA GLU A 136 11.09 3.89 -6.99
C GLU A 136 10.46 4.36 -8.31
N ARG A 137 10.04 5.63 -8.40
CA ARG A 137 9.56 6.20 -9.66
C ARG A 137 10.61 6.11 -10.78
N ALA A 138 11.86 6.47 -10.48
CA ALA A 138 12.95 6.46 -11.48
C ALA A 138 13.28 5.04 -11.99
N LYS A 139 13.08 4.02 -11.18
CA LYS A 139 13.31 2.61 -11.50
C LYS A 139 12.11 1.89 -12.11
N GLY A 140 10.95 2.55 -12.20
CA GLY A 140 9.69 1.91 -12.58
C GLY A 140 9.15 0.97 -11.51
N GLY A 141 9.55 1.17 -10.26
CA GLY A 141 9.06 0.43 -9.11
C GLY A 141 7.57 0.65 -8.85
N LYS A 142 6.98 -0.23 -8.07
CA LYS A 142 5.55 -0.25 -7.79
C LYS A 142 5.25 0.41 -6.43
N ILE A 143 4.66 1.59 -6.48
CA ILE A 143 4.22 2.35 -5.31
C ILE A 143 2.73 2.14 -5.15
N THR A 144 2.33 1.54 -4.02
CA THR A 144 0.95 1.23 -3.69
C THR A 144 0.41 2.20 -2.66
N TRP A 145 -0.77 2.73 -2.92
CA TRP A 145 -1.46 3.61 -1.99
C TRP A 145 -2.68 2.91 -1.41
N VAL A 146 -2.82 2.98 -0.07
CA VAL A 146 -3.92 2.42 0.70
C VAL A 146 -4.68 3.56 1.32
N LEU A 147 -5.87 3.86 0.82
CA LEU A 147 -6.56 5.11 1.13
C LEU A 147 -7.88 4.88 1.86
N GLY A 148 -8.07 5.62 2.94
CA GLY A 148 -9.36 5.79 3.59
C GLY A 148 -10.18 6.94 2.98
N PRO A 149 -11.46 7.08 3.34
CA PRO A 149 -12.34 8.07 2.74
C PRO A 149 -11.97 9.52 3.04
N ALA A 150 -11.30 9.81 4.18
CA ALA A 150 -10.94 11.17 4.56
C ALA A 150 -10.02 11.88 3.56
N VAL A 151 -9.26 11.13 2.77
CA VAL A 151 -8.35 11.70 1.76
C VAL A 151 -9.05 12.27 0.53
N VAL A 152 -10.34 12.09 0.39
CA VAL A 152 -11.12 12.56 -0.76
C VAL A 152 -12.24 13.52 -0.37
N PHE A 153 -12.25 14.02 0.86
CA PHE A 153 -13.30 14.91 1.35
C PHE A 153 -13.12 16.38 0.92
N ASP A 154 -11.94 16.76 0.50
CA ASP A 154 -11.66 18.12 0.03
C ASP A 154 -11.04 18.13 -1.37
N TYR A 155 -11.22 19.25 -2.06
CA TYR A 155 -10.77 19.43 -3.44
C TYR A 155 -9.25 19.36 -3.58
N ASP A 156 -8.50 20.03 -2.68
CA ASP A 156 -7.05 20.15 -2.80
C ASP A 156 -6.37 18.80 -2.66
N THR A 157 -6.81 17.98 -1.71
CA THR A 157 -6.26 16.62 -1.53
C THR A 157 -6.58 15.71 -2.70
N ARG A 158 -7.83 15.75 -3.21
CA ARG A 158 -8.24 14.99 -4.41
C ARG A 158 -7.39 15.38 -5.62
N ASN A 159 -7.16 16.67 -5.82
CA ASN A 159 -6.35 17.19 -6.91
C ASN A 159 -4.86 16.85 -6.73
N GLY A 160 -4.33 17.00 -5.52
CA GLY A 160 -2.95 16.62 -5.20
C GLY A 160 -2.66 15.13 -5.46
N LEU A 161 -3.57 14.24 -5.05
CA LEU A 161 -3.48 12.81 -5.36
C LEU A 161 -3.53 12.55 -6.87
N ALA A 162 -4.43 13.23 -7.59
CA ALA A 162 -4.52 13.10 -9.05
C ALA A 162 -3.20 13.52 -9.72
N ARG A 163 -2.60 14.64 -9.30
CA ARG A 163 -1.32 15.12 -9.84
C ARG A 163 -0.15 14.21 -9.48
N LEU A 164 -0.13 13.63 -8.28
CA LEU A 164 0.86 12.61 -7.91
C LEU A 164 0.74 11.38 -8.82
N ALA A 165 -0.48 10.93 -9.13
CA ALA A 165 -0.72 9.83 -10.06
C ALA A 165 -0.25 10.17 -11.49
N GLU A 166 -0.57 11.34 -12.00
CA GLU A 166 -0.14 11.84 -13.32
C GLU A 166 1.38 11.93 -13.45
N ASN A 167 2.07 12.18 -12.33
CA ASN A 167 3.52 12.23 -12.25
C ASN A 167 4.19 10.89 -11.93
N GLY A 168 3.43 9.79 -11.94
CA GLY A 168 3.96 8.44 -11.82
C GLY A 168 4.35 8.02 -10.40
N TYR A 169 3.73 8.60 -9.38
CA TYR A 169 3.94 8.23 -7.98
C TYR A 169 2.88 7.26 -7.43
N ILE A 170 1.93 6.82 -8.27
CA ILE A 170 0.85 5.89 -7.89
C ILE A 170 0.71 4.82 -8.96
N GLN A 171 1.08 3.56 -8.64
CA GLN A 171 0.96 2.42 -9.54
C GLN A 171 -0.18 1.49 -9.16
N TYR A 172 -0.61 1.49 -7.88
CA TYR A 172 -1.74 0.72 -7.38
C TYR A 172 -2.52 1.51 -6.36
N LEU A 173 -3.84 1.35 -6.37
CA LEU A 173 -4.73 1.84 -5.32
C LEU A 173 -5.42 0.66 -4.64
N LEU A 174 -5.29 0.59 -3.32
CA LEU A 174 -6.12 -0.22 -2.43
C LEU A 174 -7.04 0.71 -1.64
N GLY A 175 -8.32 0.45 -1.64
CA GLY A 175 -9.29 1.27 -0.92
C GLY A 175 -10.57 0.54 -0.60
N GLY A 176 -11.46 1.21 0.13
CA GLY A 176 -12.80 0.73 0.40
C GLY A 176 -13.84 1.35 -0.53
N ASN A 177 -15.02 0.76 -0.54
CA ASN A 177 -16.20 1.30 -1.23
C ASN A 177 -16.42 2.79 -0.92
N ALA A 178 -16.36 3.17 0.36
CA ALA A 178 -16.61 4.55 0.80
C ALA A 178 -15.62 5.56 0.19
N MET A 179 -14.33 5.23 0.11
CA MET A 179 -13.32 6.12 -0.47
C MET A 179 -13.66 6.42 -1.94
N ALA A 180 -13.92 5.39 -2.74
CA ALA A 180 -14.24 5.57 -4.15
C ALA A 180 -15.60 6.26 -4.35
N THR A 181 -16.61 5.94 -3.53
CA THR A 181 -17.92 6.57 -3.59
C THR A 181 -17.83 8.08 -3.36
N HIS A 182 -17.12 8.52 -2.30
CA HIS A 182 -17.01 9.95 -1.97
C HIS A 182 -16.13 10.70 -2.96
N ASP A 183 -15.12 10.09 -3.55
CA ASP A 183 -14.37 10.75 -4.63
C ASP A 183 -15.26 10.96 -5.90
N LEU A 184 -16.06 9.95 -6.26
CA LEU A 184 -16.99 10.05 -7.37
C LEU A 184 -18.14 11.01 -7.08
N GLU A 185 -18.65 11.05 -5.84
CA GLU A 185 -19.61 12.04 -5.34
C GLU A 185 -19.06 13.46 -5.51
N GLY A 186 -17.81 13.69 -5.12
CA GLY A 186 -17.12 14.97 -5.29
C GLY A 186 -17.07 15.43 -6.75
N GLY A 187 -16.73 14.54 -7.66
CA GLY A 187 -16.69 14.85 -9.10
C GLY A 187 -18.06 14.95 -9.76
N TYR A 188 -19.09 14.37 -9.18
CA TYR A 188 -20.45 14.35 -9.72
C TYR A 188 -21.34 15.45 -9.12
N LEU A 189 -21.35 15.59 -7.79
CA LEU A 189 -22.28 16.46 -7.06
C LEU A 189 -21.59 17.60 -6.26
N ASN A 190 -20.27 17.73 -6.32
CA ASN A 190 -19.44 18.68 -5.56
C ASN A 190 -19.43 18.46 -4.04
N THR A 191 -19.90 17.32 -3.57
CA THR A 191 -19.90 17.00 -2.14
C THR A 191 -19.13 15.73 -1.84
N ALA A 192 -18.61 15.61 -0.62
CA ALA A 192 -18.11 14.37 -0.08
C ALA A 192 -18.65 14.24 1.35
N LEU A 193 -19.27 13.10 1.66
CA LEU A 193 -19.99 12.88 2.91
C LEU A 193 -21.04 14.00 3.19
N GLY A 194 -21.62 14.55 2.14
CA GLY A 194 -22.63 15.60 2.21
C GLY A 194 -22.11 17.00 2.50
N GLN A 195 -20.80 17.21 2.51
CA GLN A 195 -20.17 18.52 2.63
C GLN A 195 -19.61 18.96 1.27
N ASP A 196 -19.74 20.24 0.97
CA ASP A 196 -19.13 20.85 -0.21
C ASP A 196 -17.60 20.69 -0.19
N ILE A 197 -17.01 20.17 -1.27
CA ILE A 197 -15.59 19.83 -1.31
C ILE A 197 -14.64 21.03 -1.30
N TYR A 198 -15.13 22.24 -1.57
CA TYR A 198 -14.33 23.48 -1.57
C TYR A 198 -14.40 24.22 -0.24
N THR A 199 -15.57 24.29 0.35
CA THR A 199 -15.85 25.13 1.53
C THR A 199 -15.95 24.31 2.82
N GLN A 200 -16.11 23.00 2.72
CA GLN A 200 -16.37 22.08 3.83
C GLN A 200 -17.65 22.39 4.61
N VAL A 201 -18.54 23.21 4.03
CA VAL A 201 -19.85 23.50 4.60
C VAL A 201 -20.83 22.40 4.23
N SER A 202 -21.66 21.98 5.19
CA SER A 202 -22.70 20.97 4.95
C SER A 202 -23.71 21.48 3.93
N ASP A 203 -23.95 20.69 2.89
CA ASP A 203 -24.96 20.97 1.90
C ASP A 203 -26.34 20.57 2.46
N PRO A 204 -27.39 21.37 2.27
CA PRO A 204 -28.75 20.97 2.62
C PRO A 204 -29.12 19.65 1.94
N LEU A 205 -29.53 18.64 2.71
CA LEU A 205 -29.77 17.27 2.25
C LEU A 205 -28.54 16.55 1.64
N GLY A 206 -27.34 17.09 1.81
CA GLY A 206 -26.10 16.53 1.28
C GLY A 206 -25.82 15.08 1.67
N HIS A 207 -26.37 14.61 2.80
CA HIS A 207 -26.25 13.23 3.24
C HIS A 207 -26.94 12.21 2.28
N TYR A 208 -27.78 12.66 1.34
CA TYR A 208 -28.32 11.81 0.27
C TYR A 208 -27.32 11.63 -0.89
N ASN A 209 -26.40 12.57 -1.09
CA ASN A 209 -25.58 12.67 -2.29
C ASN A 209 -24.73 11.42 -2.56
N HIS A 210 -24.17 10.78 -1.52
CA HIS A 210 -23.43 9.54 -1.71
C HIS A 210 -24.33 8.37 -2.14
N LEU A 211 -25.55 8.28 -1.64
CA LEU A 211 -26.53 7.26 -2.06
C LEU A 211 -27.00 7.50 -3.49
N ASP A 212 -27.25 8.75 -3.86
CA ASP A 212 -27.61 9.12 -5.23
C ASP A 212 -26.47 8.82 -6.20
N THR A 213 -25.24 9.06 -5.80
CA THR A 213 -24.03 8.69 -6.57
C THR A 213 -23.94 7.17 -6.76
N LEU A 214 -24.09 6.40 -5.68
CA LEU A 214 -24.13 4.93 -5.75
C LEU A 214 -25.24 4.44 -6.69
N ASN A 215 -26.45 4.96 -6.55
CA ASN A 215 -27.58 4.62 -7.40
C ASN A 215 -27.32 4.94 -8.87
N ALA A 216 -26.77 6.11 -9.16
CA ALA A 216 -26.45 6.51 -10.52
C ALA A 216 -25.42 5.59 -11.17
N ILE A 217 -24.33 5.24 -10.44
CA ILE A 217 -23.29 4.33 -10.94
C ILE A 217 -23.83 2.91 -11.09
N ARG A 218 -24.58 2.40 -10.11
CA ARG A 218 -25.19 1.05 -10.18
C ARG A 218 -26.19 0.93 -11.32
N LYS A 219 -26.96 1.98 -11.63
CA LYS A 219 -27.86 2.02 -12.79
C LYS A 219 -27.09 1.91 -14.11
N VAL A 220 -25.88 2.46 -14.18
CA VAL A 220 -25.01 2.35 -15.36
C VAL A 220 -24.29 1.00 -15.40
N GLY A 221 -23.99 0.40 -14.23
CA GLY A 221 -23.39 -0.91 -14.06
C GLY A 221 -21.85 -0.91 -14.00
N SER A 222 -21.18 0.23 -14.17
CA SER A 222 -19.72 0.33 -14.13
C SER A 222 -19.27 1.76 -13.82
N ILE A 223 -18.21 1.91 -13.02
CA ILE A 223 -17.53 3.18 -12.75
C ILE A 223 -16.95 3.76 -14.05
N ASP A 224 -16.30 2.93 -14.85
CA ASP A 224 -15.70 3.37 -16.12
C ASP A 224 -16.76 3.93 -17.07
N GLU A 225 -17.89 3.25 -17.21
CA GLU A 225 -18.97 3.71 -18.07
C GLU A 225 -19.63 4.98 -17.53
N PHE A 226 -19.78 5.11 -16.21
CA PHE A 226 -20.29 6.31 -15.57
C PHE A 226 -19.40 7.53 -15.84
N ILE A 227 -18.08 7.36 -15.75
CA ILE A 227 -17.10 8.40 -16.06
C ILE A 227 -17.14 8.77 -17.56
N LYS A 228 -17.18 7.79 -18.46
CA LYS A 228 -17.22 8.00 -19.91
C LYS A 228 -18.45 8.79 -20.38
N ARG A 229 -19.57 8.64 -19.69
CA ARG A 229 -20.79 9.44 -19.97
C ARG A 229 -20.68 10.92 -19.59
N GLY A 230 -19.54 11.34 -19.02
CA GLY A 230 -19.30 12.73 -18.64
C GLY A 230 -19.95 13.15 -17.31
N ASN A 231 -20.46 12.19 -16.53
CA ASN A 231 -21.11 12.50 -15.25
C ASN A 231 -20.12 13.00 -14.18
N VAL A 232 -18.85 12.57 -14.25
CA VAL A 232 -17.80 12.94 -13.30
C VAL A 232 -16.87 13.97 -13.94
N ARG A 233 -16.78 15.17 -13.37
CA ARG A 233 -15.97 16.27 -13.91
C ARG A 233 -14.48 16.06 -13.64
N ASP A 234 -14.13 15.74 -12.39
CA ASP A 234 -12.78 15.60 -11.88
C ASP A 234 -12.73 14.49 -10.83
N GLY A 235 -11.57 14.28 -10.24
CA GLY A 235 -11.37 13.41 -9.10
C GLY A 235 -10.25 12.42 -9.29
N PHE A 236 -9.86 11.85 -8.17
CA PHE A 236 -8.74 10.93 -8.10
C PHE A 236 -9.05 9.60 -8.81
N VAL A 237 -10.22 9.00 -8.54
CA VAL A 237 -10.66 7.76 -9.19
C VAL A 237 -10.75 7.93 -10.71
N LYS A 238 -11.33 9.05 -11.18
CA LYS A 238 -11.37 9.37 -12.62
C LYS A 238 -9.96 9.44 -13.22
N THR A 239 -9.02 10.07 -12.53
CA THR A 239 -7.63 10.18 -12.99
C THR A 239 -6.96 8.82 -13.06
N LEU A 240 -7.11 7.96 -12.02
CA LEU A 240 -6.56 6.61 -12.04
C LEU A 240 -7.13 5.75 -13.17
N LYS A 241 -8.44 5.83 -13.42
CA LYS A 241 -9.09 5.12 -14.54
C LYS A 241 -8.54 5.59 -15.90
N ARG A 242 -8.37 6.90 -16.08
CA ARG A 242 -7.76 7.49 -17.30
C ARG A 242 -6.32 7.02 -17.49
N LEU A 243 -5.53 6.95 -16.42
CA LEU A 243 -4.14 6.49 -16.42
C LEU A 243 -4.03 4.96 -16.48
N LYS A 244 -5.14 4.22 -16.39
CA LYS A 244 -5.19 2.76 -16.31
C LYS A 244 -4.42 2.21 -15.11
N VAL A 245 -4.37 2.95 -14.01
CA VAL A 245 -3.84 2.47 -12.73
C VAL A 245 -4.83 1.48 -12.13
N PRO A 246 -4.39 0.26 -11.76
CA PRO A 246 -5.24 -0.72 -11.13
C PRO A 246 -5.81 -0.23 -9.80
N ILE A 247 -7.11 -0.41 -9.61
CA ILE A 247 -7.85 -0.05 -8.40
C ILE A 247 -8.46 -1.33 -7.82
N THR A 248 -8.16 -1.61 -6.57
CA THR A 248 -8.76 -2.72 -5.82
C THR A 248 -9.63 -2.14 -4.71
N LEU A 249 -10.92 -2.41 -4.78
CA LEU A 249 -11.90 -1.92 -3.81
C LEU A 249 -12.49 -3.09 -3.01
N ALA A 250 -12.39 -3.01 -1.69
CA ALA A 250 -13.00 -3.96 -0.77
C ALA A 250 -14.30 -3.40 -0.18
N GLY A 251 -15.30 -4.27 -0.06
CA GLY A 251 -16.51 -3.97 0.70
C GLY A 251 -16.27 -4.03 2.21
N SER A 252 -17.23 -3.58 2.98
CA SER A 252 -17.24 -3.69 4.43
C SER A 252 -18.60 -4.16 4.95
N ILE A 253 -18.63 -4.61 6.20
CA ILE A 253 -19.88 -5.03 6.86
C ILE A 253 -20.84 -3.87 7.14
N ARG A 254 -20.45 -2.64 6.81
CA ARG A 254 -21.21 -1.41 7.04
C ARG A 254 -21.45 -0.60 5.77
N ASP A 255 -21.32 -1.20 4.59
CA ASP A 255 -21.58 -0.50 3.33
C ASP A 255 -23.07 -0.24 3.11
N ASP A 256 -23.40 0.95 2.62
CA ASP A 256 -24.74 1.35 2.20
C ASP A 256 -25.12 0.77 0.82
N GLY A 257 -24.35 -0.15 0.33
CA GLY A 257 -24.42 -0.79 -0.97
C GLY A 257 -23.15 -0.54 -1.78
N PRO A 258 -22.57 -1.60 -2.36
CA PRO A 258 -21.28 -1.48 -3.04
C PRO A 258 -21.42 -0.85 -4.42
N LEU A 259 -20.36 -0.17 -4.85
CA LEU A 259 -20.10 0.12 -6.26
C LEU A 259 -19.96 -1.20 -7.06
N PRO A 260 -20.20 -1.20 -8.38
CA PRO A 260 -20.15 -2.42 -9.20
C PRO A 260 -18.83 -3.19 -9.14
N GLU A 261 -17.68 -2.50 -9.00
CA GLU A 261 -16.34 -3.09 -8.99
C GLU A 261 -15.81 -3.42 -7.58
N VAL A 262 -16.66 -3.33 -6.54
CA VAL A 262 -16.27 -3.64 -5.16
C VAL A 262 -16.34 -5.14 -4.90
N THR A 263 -15.27 -5.71 -4.36
CA THR A 263 -15.23 -7.11 -3.94
C THR A 263 -15.93 -7.28 -2.60
N GLY A 264 -17.06 -7.99 -2.58
CA GLY A 264 -17.88 -8.22 -1.38
C GLY A 264 -17.43 -9.41 -0.53
N ASN A 265 -16.63 -10.32 -1.08
CA ASN A 265 -16.10 -11.48 -0.36
C ASN A 265 -14.80 -11.11 0.35
N VAL A 266 -14.74 -11.33 1.67
CA VAL A 266 -13.57 -10.98 2.51
C VAL A 266 -12.30 -11.71 2.07
N TYR A 267 -12.41 -13.01 1.77
CA TYR A 267 -11.23 -13.81 1.38
C TYR A 267 -10.72 -13.42 -0.01
N GLU A 268 -11.62 -13.16 -0.94
CA GLU A 268 -11.26 -12.65 -2.26
C GLU A 268 -10.63 -11.25 -2.16
N SER A 269 -11.15 -10.39 -1.28
CA SER A 269 -10.54 -9.09 -1.00
C SER A 269 -9.12 -9.22 -0.46
N LEU A 270 -8.87 -10.16 0.46
CA LEU A 270 -7.52 -10.43 0.98
C LEU A 270 -6.59 -10.97 -0.12
N ASP A 271 -7.05 -11.87 -0.98
CA ASP A 271 -6.27 -12.37 -2.11
C ASP A 271 -5.90 -11.25 -3.09
N ASN A 272 -6.84 -10.35 -3.36
CA ASN A 272 -6.60 -9.19 -4.22
C ASN A 272 -5.59 -8.22 -3.58
N VAL A 273 -5.69 -7.95 -2.27
CA VAL A 273 -4.71 -7.13 -1.53
C VAL A 273 -3.34 -7.80 -1.58
N LYS A 274 -3.26 -9.11 -1.31
CA LYS A 274 -2.00 -9.85 -1.34
C LYS A 274 -1.33 -9.79 -2.72
N LYS A 275 -2.08 -10.00 -3.78
CA LYS A 275 -1.57 -9.92 -5.16
C LYS A 275 -0.94 -8.55 -5.45
N VAL A 276 -1.54 -7.46 -4.99
CA VAL A 276 -1.00 -6.11 -5.15
C VAL A 276 0.23 -5.91 -4.26
N THR A 277 0.17 -6.32 -2.99
CA THR A 277 1.28 -6.13 -2.05
C THR A 277 2.51 -6.97 -2.40
N ASP A 278 2.33 -8.15 -2.99
CA ASP A 278 3.44 -8.98 -3.47
C ASP A 278 4.19 -8.33 -4.64
N ASP A 279 3.56 -7.44 -5.41
CA ASP A 279 4.20 -6.66 -6.46
C ASP A 279 4.72 -5.29 -5.98
N SER A 280 4.44 -4.91 -4.74
CA SER A 280 4.75 -3.57 -4.22
C SER A 280 6.20 -3.43 -3.77
N ASN A 281 6.78 -2.26 -4.06
CA ASN A 281 8.11 -1.85 -3.60
C ASN A 281 8.04 -0.89 -2.41
N LEU A 282 7.00 -0.06 -2.38
CA LEU A 282 6.73 0.95 -1.37
C LEU A 282 5.22 1.04 -1.18
N ILE A 283 4.76 1.14 0.06
CA ILE A 283 3.35 1.22 0.40
C ILE A 283 3.11 2.47 1.25
N ILE A 284 2.06 3.21 0.91
CA ILE A 284 1.66 4.43 1.64
C ILE A 284 0.21 4.26 2.08
N CYS A 285 -0.03 4.30 3.38
CA CYS A 285 -1.34 4.13 3.99
C CYS A 285 -1.82 5.44 4.58
N LEU A 286 -2.98 5.95 4.14
CA LEU A 286 -3.55 7.21 4.60
C LEU A 286 -4.96 7.02 5.17
N ALA A 287 -5.18 7.48 6.39
CA ALA A 287 -6.49 7.64 7.05
C ALA A 287 -7.39 6.39 7.00
N THR A 288 -6.83 5.22 7.15
CA THR A 288 -7.59 3.96 7.27
C THR A 288 -6.87 2.96 8.15
N THR A 289 -7.43 2.64 9.32
CA THR A 289 -6.82 1.68 10.25
C THR A 289 -6.97 0.25 9.76
N LEU A 290 -8.16 -0.16 9.31
CA LEU A 290 -8.45 -1.54 8.96
C LEU A 290 -7.68 -1.98 7.70
N HIS A 291 -7.80 -1.22 6.61
CA HIS A 291 -7.10 -1.56 5.37
C HIS A 291 -5.57 -1.47 5.53
N SER A 292 -5.07 -0.49 6.29
CA SER A 292 -3.63 -0.38 6.57
C SER A 292 -3.10 -1.55 7.37
N ALA A 293 -3.82 -1.99 8.42
CA ALA A 293 -3.43 -3.16 9.21
C ALA A 293 -3.46 -4.44 8.37
N SER A 294 -4.55 -4.67 7.62
CA SER A 294 -4.66 -5.83 6.72
C SER A 294 -3.54 -5.84 5.66
N THR A 295 -3.24 -4.68 5.08
CA THR A 295 -2.14 -4.56 4.12
C THR A 295 -0.78 -4.83 4.78
N ALA A 296 -0.56 -4.33 5.99
CA ALA A 296 0.69 -4.54 6.74
C ALA A 296 0.90 -6.02 7.10
N GLU A 297 -0.16 -6.73 7.45
CA GLU A 297 -0.11 -8.16 7.75
C GLU A 297 0.19 -9.01 6.50
N THR A 298 -0.39 -8.67 5.36
CA THR A 298 -0.24 -9.43 4.11
C THR A 298 1.03 -9.08 3.34
N ALA A 299 1.47 -7.82 3.40
CA ALA A 299 2.63 -7.35 2.66
C ALA A 299 3.93 -7.89 3.25
N SER A 300 4.81 -8.43 2.40
CA SER A 300 6.15 -8.82 2.82
C SER A 300 6.96 -7.62 3.33
N SER A 301 7.79 -7.84 4.34
CA SER A 301 8.72 -6.82 4.85
C SER A 301 9.94 -6.62 3.93
N TYR A 302 10.16 -7.54 3.03
CA TYR A 302 11.25 -7.52 2.06
C TYR A 302 10.81 -8.12 0.73
N ARG A 303 11.59 -7.88 -0.27
CA ARG A 303 11.56 -8.56 -1.57
C ARG A 303 12.97 -8.97 -1.98
N ILE A 304 13.09 -9.90 -2.89
CA ILE A 304 14.37 -10.24 -3.50
C ILE A 304 14.43 -9.53 -4.86
N ASP A 305 15.49 -8.73 -5.06
CA ASP A 305 15.70 -8.03 -6.32
C ASP A 305 16.26 -8.97 -7.42
N GLU A 306 16.41 -8.47 -8.64
CA GLU A 306 16.92 -9.24 -9.79
C GLU A 306 18.37 -9.75 -9.59
N LYS A 307 19.11 -9.16 -8.64
CA LYS A 307 20.48 -9.57 -8.29
C LYS A 307 20.51 -10.57 -7.15
N GLY A 308 19.36 -10.94 -6.59
CA GLY A 308 19.26 -11.85 -5.44
C GLY A 308 19.43 -11.17 -4.07
N ASN A 309 19.49 -9.85 -4.02
CA ASN A 309 19.61 -9.14 -2.75
C ASN A 309 18.25 -9.05 -2.05
N VAL A 310 18.26 -9.19 -0.73
CA VAL A 310 17.10 -8.89 0.11
C VAL A 310 16.98 -7.38 0.28
N VAL A 311 15.85 -6.83 -0.13
CA VAL A 311 15.57 -5.39 -0.14
C VAL A 311 14.33 -5.12 0.69
N PRO A 312 14.35 -4.18 1.66
CA PRO A 312 13.18 -3.89 2.48
C PRO A 312 12.05 -3.30 1.65
N VAL A 313 10.82 -3.66 2.00
CA VAL A 313 9.59 -3.02 1.51
C VAL A 313 9.07 -2.11 2.61
N PHE A 314 9.13 -0.81 2.40
CA PHE A 314 8.66 0.16 3.38
C PHE A 314 7.14 0.36 3.33
N ILE A 315 6.56 0.53 4.52
CA ILE A 315 5.19 1.02 4.70
C ILE A 315 5.26 2.34 5.46
N PHE A 316 4.71 3.39 4.87
CA PHE A 316 4.44 4.65 5.55
C PHE A 316 2.97 4.71 5.94
N THR A 317 2.70 4.94 7.21
CA THR A 317 1.34 5.09 7.73
C THR A 317 1.14 6.50 8.23
N VAL A 318 0.13 7.16 7.71
CA VAL A 318 -0.23 8.54 8.04
C VAL A 318 -1.66 8.58 8.57
N ASP A 319 -1.82 9.06 9.77
CA ASP A 319 -3.13 9.23 10.41
C ASP A 319 -3.05 10.37 11.45
N VAL A 320 -4.18 10.90 11.84
CA VAL A 320 -4.28 11.93 12.89
C VAL A 320 -4.19 11.35 14.31
N THR A 321 -4.21 10.02 14.43
CA THR A 321 -4.20 9.33 15.73
C THR A 321 -2.99 8.40 15.86
N GLU A 322 -2.32 8.47 16.99
CA GLU A 322 -1.21 7.57 17.33
C GLU A 322 -1.65 6.09 17.36
N ASN A 323 -2.85 5.82 17.84
CA ASN A 323 -3.36 4.44 17.95
C ASN A 323 -3.46 3.74 16.59
N ALA A 324 -3.90 4.46 15.55
CA ALA A 324 -3.99 3.90 14.21
C ALA A 324 -2.61 3.52 13.66
N VAL A 325 -1.63 4.42 13.76
CA VAL A 325 -0.28 4.18 13.23
C VAL A 325 0.48 3.12 14.02
N ARG A 326 0.33 3.07 15.35
CA ARG A 326 0.93 2.02 16.20
C ARG A 326 0.43 0.62 15.85
N LYS A 327 -0.85 0.48 15.54
CA LYS A 327 -1.44 -0.81 15.17
C LYS A 327 -0.80 -1.38 13.90
N VAL A 328 -0.57 -0.55 12.89
CA VAL A 328 0.12 -0.96 11.65
C VAL A 328 1.58 -1.33 11.92
N SER A 329 2.28 -0.55 12.75
CA SER A 329 3.66 -0.87 13.13
C SER A 329 3.76 -2.21 13.85
N ALA A 330 2.85 -2.49 14.78
CA ALA A 330 2.79 -3.75 15.50
C ALA A 330 2.54 -4.94 14.55
N SER A 331 1.67 -4.77 13.54
CA SER A 331 1.37 -5.81 12.54
C SER A 331 2.57 -6.20 11.68
N ARG A 332 3.65 -5.44 11.68
CA ARG A 332 4.88 -5.72 10.92
C ARG A 332 6.13 -5.94 11.77
N GLU A 333 5.98 -6.16 13.06
CA GLU A 333 7.11 -6.32 13.97
C GLU A 333 8.12 -5.16 13.87
N GLY A 334 7.67 -3.98 13.41
CA GLY A 334 8.49 -2.78 13.23
C GLY A 334 9.39 -2.76 12.00
N ILE A 335 9.38 -3.78 11.13
CA ILE A 335 10.30 -3.83 9.98
C ILE A 335 9.77 -2.98 8.82
N GLY A 336 10.60 -2.02 8.40
CA GLY A 336 10.30 -1.16 7.26
C GLY A 336 9.05 -0.30 7.47
N VAL A 337 8.62 -0.05 8.72
CA VAL A 337 7.47 0.82 9.02
C VAL A 337 7.94 2.20 9.40
N ARG A 338 7.26 3.20 8.87
CA ARG A 338 7.40 4.61 9.28
C ARG A 338 6.02 5.18 9.54
N THR A 339 5.92 5.94 10.62
CA THR A 339 4.67 6.54 11.06
C THR A 339 4.76 8.06 11.03
N LEU A 340 3.68 8.69 10.56
CA LEU A 340 3.52 10.13 10.55
C LEU A 340 2.16 10.46 11.15
N ILE A 341 2.13 11.18 12.28
CA ILE A 341 0.88 11.67 12.83
C ILE A 341 0.69 13.10 12.37
N THR A 342 -0.14 13.24 11.36
CA THR A 342 -0.46 14.53 10.77
C THR A 342 -1.81 14.44 10.06
N ASN A 343 -2.35 15.57 9.68
CA ASN A 343 -3.50 15.64 8.81
C ASN A 343 -3.13 15.12 7.42
N VAL A 344 -3.95 14.26 6.84
CA VAL A 344 -3.69 13.65 5.53
C VAL A 344 -3.76 14.65 4.38
N GLN A 345 -4.54 15.72 4.51
CA GLN A 345 -4.57 16.83 3.55
C GLN A 345 -3.22 17.53 3.50
N ASP A 346 -2.67 17.93 4.65
CA ASP A 346 -1.35 18.54 4.75
C ASP A 346 -0.26 17.61 4.21
N PHE A 347 -0.37 16.31 4.48
CA PHE A 347 0.56 15.32 3.99
C PHE A 347 0.56 15.26 2.45
N VAL A 348 -0.59 15.14 1.81
CA VAL A 348 -0.72 15.07 0.35
C VAL A 348 -0.23 16.34 -0.31
N VAL A 349 -0.62 17.50 0.21
CA VAL A 349 -0.17 18.81 -0.28
C VAL A 349 1.36 18.94 -0.18
N ASN A 350 1.97 18.49 0.93
CA ASN A 350 3.43 18.50 1.07
C ASN A 350 4.12 17.55 0.09
N LEU A 351 3.55 16.37 -0.18
CA LEU A 351 4.09 15.46 -1.20
C LEU A 351 4.01 16.09 -2.59
N GLU A 352 2.86 16.64 -2.95
CA GLU A 352 2.68 17.32 -4.23
C GLU A 352 3.73 18.43 -4.41
N LYS A 353 3.88 19.30 -3.41
CA LYS A 353 4.89 20.38 -3.41
C LYS A 353 6.30 19.91 -3.75
N ASN A 354 6.72 18.79 -3.17
CA ASN A 354 8.10 18.33 -3.22
C ASN A 354 8.39 17.38 -4.38
N LEU A 355 7.35 16.79 -4.97
CA LEU A 355 7.48 15.71 -5.95
C LEU A 355 6.98 16.10 -7.34
N VAL A 356 5.97 16.98 -7.42
CA VAL A 356 5.39 17.38 -8.70
C VAL A 356 6.07 18.65 -9.19
N PRO A 357 6.66 18.65 -10.38
CA PRO A 357 7.23 19.84 -10.98
C PRO A 357 6.18 20.95 -11.09
N ASP A 358 6.59 22.18 -10.84
CA ASP A 358 5.78 23.39 -11.03
C ASP A 358 4.54 23.54 -10.12
N SER A 359 4.34 22.64 -9.13
CA SER A 359 3.22 22.77 -8.20
C SER A 359 3.34 24.01 -7.29
N TYR A 360 4.54 24.54 -7.14
CA TYR A 360 4.85 25.67 -6.22
C TYR A 360 5.73 26.75 -6.84
N LEU A 361 5.53 27.04 -8.09
CA LEU A 361 6.04 28.31 -8.60
C LEU A 361 5.36 29.47 -7.86
N SER A 362 6.11 30.47 -7.44
CA SER A 362 5.55 31.74 -6.98
C SER A 362 4.60 32.29 -8.05
N PHE A 363 3.69 33.17 -7.65
CA PHE A 363 2.77 33.80 -8.61
C PHE A 363 3.52 34.40 -9.80
N ASP A 364 4.67 35.05 -9.53
CA ASP A 364 5.53 35.66 -10.55
C ASP A 364 6.19 34.63 -11.46
N GLU A 365 6.63 33.49 -10.91
CA GLU A 365 7.20 32.39 -11.71
C GLU A 365 6.14 31.66 -12.53
N ARG A 366 4.91 31.54 -12.03
CA ARG A 366 3.77 31.02 -12.80
C ARG A 366 3.38 31.98 -13.91
N GLN A 367 3.34 33.29 -13.64
CA GLN A 367 3.13 34.29 -14.69
C GLN A 367 4.25 34.25 -15.74
N ALA A 368 5.48 34.12 -15.32
CA ALA A 368 6.63 34.09 -16.25
C ALA A 368 6.58 32.83 -17.16
N ARG A 369 6.10 31.68 -16.67
CA ARG A 369 5.88 30.46 -17.47
C ARG A 369 4.51 30.39 -18.13
N GLY A 370 3.48 30.97 -17.52
CA GLY A 370 2.08 30.92 -17.99
C GLY A 370 1.74 31.96 -19.04
N ILE A 371 2.68 32.79 -19.45
CA ILE A 371 2.45 33.76 -20.56
C ILE A 371 2.09 33.02 -21.86
N GLU A 372 2.60 31.78 -22.07
CA GLU A 372 2.22 30.97 -23.24
C GLU A 372 0.82 30.34 -23.09
N GLU A 373 0.42 29.89 -21.90
CA GLU A 373 -0.90 29.29 -21.66
C GLU A 373 -2.03 30.32 -21.61
N ALA A 374 -1.81 31.48 -21.00
CA ALA A 374 -2.77 32.57 -20.98
C ALA A 374 -3.05 33.11 -22.39
N ASN A 375 -2.02 33.22 -23.23
CA ASN A 375 -2.17 33.61 -24.63
C ASN A 375 -2.87 32.57 -25.50
N LEU A 376 -2.93 31.30 -25.07
CA LEU A 376 -3.68 30.23 -25.78
C LEU A 376 -5.18 30.25 -25.44
N THR A 377 -5.54 30.66 -24.23
CA THR A 377 -6.95 30.80 -23.81
C THR A 377 -7.60 32.06 -24.34
N GLU A 378 -6.89 33.16 -24.48
CA GLU A 378 -7.41 34.41 -25.10
C GLU A 378 -7.63 34.28 -26.62
N LYS A 379 -6.90 33.39 -27.29
CA LYS A 379 -7.09 33.15 -28.74
C LYS A 379 -8.28 32.27 -29.09
N ASN A 380 -8.94 31.65 -28.12
CA ASN A 380 -10.05 30.74 -28.32
C ASN A 380 -11.37 31.23 -27.71
N ASP A 381 -11.54 32.52 -27.43
CA ASP A 381 -12.83 33.09 -27.06
C ASP A 381 -13.65 33.35 -28.33
N PRO A 382 -14.68 32.54 -28.62
CA PRO A 382 -15.53 32.72 -29.83
C PRO A 382 -16.46 33.92 -29.78
N ASN A 383 -16.36 34.80 -28.77
CA ASN A 383 -17.20 35.98 -28.62
C ASN A 383 -16.47 37.30 -28.91
N GLN A 384 -15.24 37.25 -29.51
CA GLN A 384 -14.60 38.44 -30.06
C GLN A 384 -14.71 38.49 -31.58
N GLU A 385 -15.94 38.63 -32.07
CA GLU A 385 -16.29 39.26 -33.36
C GLU A 385 -17.64 40.01 -33.24
#